data_fbc5dda45fe94ac77a6bb3cb1fa205fa
#
_entry.id   fbc5dda45fe94ac77a6bb3cb1fa205fa
#
_cell.length_a   1.000
_cell.length_b   1.000
_cell.length_c   1.000
_cell.angle_alpha   90.00
_cell.angle_beta   90.00
_cell.angle_gamma   90.00
#
_symmetry.space_group_name_H-M   'P 1'
#
loop_
_entity.id
_entity.type
_entity.pdbx_description
1 polymer ?
#
loop_
_entity_poly.entity_id
_entity_poly.type
_entity_poly.pdbx_seq_one_letter_code
_entity_poly.pdbx_strand_id
1 'polypeptide(L)'
;MPLMPKRVKYRKMHRGNRAGLAHRGSSISFGQYGLQSLERCWLDTKVIETCRIAITRRMKRRGKVWIRIFPYKSFTKKPLEVRMGKGKGPVEGWVAVIKPATMLFEVDGVSEAVAKEAMRLAANKLPIKTKFVVKPKV
;
A
#
# COMPACT_ATOMS: atom_id res chain seq x y z
N MET A 1 9.45 9.38 7.16
CA MET A 1 10.04 9.66 5.84
C MET A 1 9.10 9.22 4.74
N PRO A 2 8.89 10.05 3.73
CA PRO A 2 8.07 9.61 2.60
C PRO A 2 8.77 8.51 1.83
N LEU A 3 8.03 7.42 1.56
CA LEU A 3 8.51 6.36 0.71
C LEU A 3 8.47 6.83 -0.74
N MET A 4 9.58 6.69 -1.43
CA MET A 4 9.67 7.00 -2.86
C MET A 4 10.88 6.28 -3.45
N PRO A 5 10.90 6.03 -4.77
CA PRO A 5 12.09 5.44 -5.38
C PRO A 5 13.30 6.37 -5.23
N LYS A 6 14.45 5.80 -4.90
CA LYS A 6 15.70 6.57 -4.78
C LYS A 6 16.18 7.07 -6.14
N ARG A 7 15.94 6.29 -7.18
CA ARG A 7 16.37 6.60 -8.53
C ARG A 7 15.34 6.10 -9.53
N VAL A 8 14.96 6.97 -10.47
CA VAL A 8 14.05 6.61 -11.57
C VAL A 8 14.64 7.09 -12.88
N LYS A 9 14.41 6.33 -13.94
CA LYS A 9 14.86 6.71 -15.27
C LYS A 9 14.08 7.93 -15.79
N TYR A 10 12.77 7.93 -15.57
CA TYR A 10 11.87 9.04 -15.93
C TYR A 10 11.00 9.37 -14.72
N ARG A 11 10.94 10.66 -14.37
CA ARG A 11 10.16 11.08 -13.19
C ARG A 11 8.66 11.06 -13.46
N LYS A 12 8.23 11.46 -14.65
CA LYS A 12 6.82 11.50 -15.03
C LYS A 12 6.41 10.19 -15.69
N MET A 13 5.26 9.68 -15.34
CA MET A 13 4.74 8.41 -15.83
C MET A 13 3.35 8.60 -16.42
N HIS A 14 3.00 7.76 -17.39
CA HIS A 14 1.63 7.70 -17.88
C HIS A 14 0.72 7.16 -16.76
N ARG A 15 -0.52 7.66 -16.73
CA ARG A 15 -1.48 7.23 -15.73
C ARG A 15 -1.75 5.71 -15.80
N GLY A 16 -1.87 5.17 -16.99
CA GLY A 16 -2.18 3.76 -17.19
C GLY A 16 -3.58 3.41 -16.72
N ASN A 17 -3.83 2.13 -16.49
CA ASN A 17 -5.08 1.66 -15.91
C ASN A 17 -4.82 0.70 -14.75
N ARG A 18 -5.85 0.44 -13.97
CA ARG A 18 -5.80 -0.45 -12.81
C ARG A 18 -6.68 -1.69 -13.01
N ALA A 19 -6.92 -2.04 -14.26
CA ALA A 19 -7.77 -3.17 -14.61
C ALA A 19 -7.14 -4.50 -14.21
N GLY A 20 -7.97 -5.50 -14.00
CA GLY A 20 -7.54 -6.86 -13.72
C GLY A 20 -7.30 -7.12 -12.24
N LEU A 21 -6.87 -8.35 -11.96
CA LEU A 21 -6.53 -8.83 -10.63
C LEU A 21 -5.03 -8.97 -10.49
N ALA A 22 -4.54 -8.92 -9.26
CA ALA A 22 -3.13 -9.16 -8.99
C ALA A 22 -2.82 -10.66 -9.12
N HIS A 23 -1.82 -10.98 -9.93
CA HIS A 23 -1.32 -12.35 -10.09
C HIS A 23 -0.01 -12.56 -9.33
N ARG A 24 0.70 -11.48 -9.04
CA ARG A 24 1.92 -11.49 -8.23
C ARG A 24 1.69 -10.64 -7.00
N GLY A 25 2.33 -11.03 -5.90
CA GLY A 25 2.13 -10.33 -4.62
C GLY A 25 0.72 -10.51 -4.07
N SER A 26 0.06 -11.63 -4.39
CA SER A 26 -1.31 -11.93 -3.96
C SER A 26 -1.37 -13.00 -2.88
N SER A 27 -0.23 -13.51 -2.44
CA SER A 27 -0.16 -14.50 -1.37
C SER A 27 0.84 -14.08 -0.30
N ILE A 28 0.67 -14.64 0.91
CA ILE A 28 1.59 -14.38 2.02
C ILE A 28 2.92 -15.09 1.74
N SER A 29 4.01 -14.34 1.78
CA SER A 29 5.35 -14.88 1.52
C SER A 29 6.25 -14.83 2.73
N PHE A 30 6.14 -13.81 3.58
CA PHE A 30 7.09 -13.55 4.67
C PHE A 30 6.53 -13.86 6.04
N GLY A 31 5.27 -13.49 6.31
CA GLY A 31 4.66 -13.63 7.63
C GLY A 31 3.64 -14.75 7.70
N GLN A 32 2.90 -14.79 8.79
CA GLN A 32 1.80 -15.74 9.02
C GLN A 32 0.44 -15.14 8.70
N TYR A 33 0.32 -13.83 8.84
CA TYR A 33 -0.94 -13.11 8.68
C TYR A 33 -0.73 -11.94 7.72
N GLY A 34 -1.78 -11.59 6.99
CA GLY A 34 -1.69 -10.51 6.03
C GLY A 34 -3.00 -9.77 5.86
N LEU A 35 -2.90 -8.60 5.24
CA LEU A 35 -4.04 -7.79 4.83
C LEU A 35 -4.03 -7.70 3.31
N GLN A 36 -5.09 -8.21 2.70
CA GLN A 36 -5.23 -8.29 1.25
C GLN A 36 -6.29 -7.31 0.78
N SER A 37 -6.02 -6.60 -0.31
CA SER A 37 -6.99 -5.68 -0.89
C SER A 37 -8.09 -6.44 -1.64
N LEU A 38 -9.31 -5.89 -1.58
CA LEU A 38 -10.45 -6.39 -2.35
C LEU A 38 -10.83 -5.43 -3.48
N GLU A 39 -10.29 -4.23 -3.46
CA GLU A 39 -10.58 -3.18 -4.42
C GLU A 39 -9.28 -2.61 -5.01
N ARG A 40 -9.42 -1.84 -6.06
CA ARG A 40 -8.28 -1.17 -6.71
C ARG A 40 -8.20 0.28 -6.29
N CYS A 41 -6.99 0.79 -6.15
CA CYS A 41 -6.77 2.20 -5.84
C CYS A 41 -5.30 2.58 -6.05
N TRP A 42 -5.03 3.87 -5.90
CA TRP A 42 -3.69 4.41 -5.74
C TRP A 42 -3.51 4.78 -4.27
N LEU A 43 -2.60 4.11 -3.57
CA LEU A 43 -2.30 4.41 -2.17
C LEU A 43 -1.13 5.38 -2.07
N ASP A 44 -1.37 6.50 -1.42
CA ASP A 44 -0.34 7.49 -1.14
C ASP A 44 0.63 6.96 -0.09
N THR A 45 1.84 7.43 -0.15
CA THR A 45 2.90 7.10 0.80
C THR A 45 2.51 7.42 2.25
N LYS A 46 1.77 8.50 2.47
CA LYS A 46 1.28 8.89 3.81
C LYS A 46 0.32 7.86 4.39
N VAL A 47 -0.56 7.32 3.57
CA VAL A 47 -1.53 6.29 3.99
C VAL A 47 -0.80 5.01 4.37
N ILE A 48 0.19 4.60 3.59
CA ILE A 48 1.01 3.41 3.87
C ILE A 48 1.70 3.56 5.22
N GLU A 49 2.31 4.71 5.47
CA GLU A 49 2.99 4.98 6.72
C GLU A 49 2.04 5.01 7.92
N THR A 50 0.86 5.60 7.75
CA THR A 50 -0.18 5.61 8.79
C THR A 50 -0.62 4.20 9.16
N CYS A 51 -0.80 3.33 8.17
CA CYS A 51 -1.15 1.93 8.41
C CYS A 51 -0.05 1.18 9.14
N ARG A 52 1.20 1.38 8.74
CA ARG A 52 2.36 0.75 9.40
C ARG A 52 2.40 1.13 10.88
N ILE A 53 2.23 2.41 11.18
CA ILE A 53 2.23 2.92 12.56
C ILE A 53 1.09 2.29 13.36
N ALA A 54 -0.11 2.20 12.79
CA ALA A 54 -1.28 1.61 13.45
C ALA A 54 -1.05 0.14 13.80
N ILE A 55 -0.48 -0.62 12.86
CA ILE A 55 -0.16 -2.04 13.07
C ILE A 55 0.88 -2.19 14.19
N THR A 56 1.98 -1.46 14.08
CA THR A 56 3.09 -1.54 15.04
C THR A 56 2.64 -1.16 16.45
N ARG A 57 1.84 -0.12 16.55
CA ARG A 57 1.31 0.35 17.83
C ARG A 57 0.43 -0.69 18.51
N ARG A 58 -0.45 -1.35 17.75
CA ARG A 58 -1.32 -2.38 18.31
C ARG A 58 -0.54 -3.63 18.74
N MET A 59 0.52 -3.96 18.01
CA MET A 59 1.40 -5.09 18.33
C MET A 59 2.36 -4.78 19.49
N LYS A 60 2.36 -3.55 19.99
CA LYS A 60 3.25 -3.07 21.05
C LYS A 60 4.73 -3.32 20.72
N ARG A 61 5.09 -3.14 19.45
CA ARG A 61 6.44 -3.36 18.89
C ARG A 61 6.93 -4.80 19.00
N ARG A 62 6.03 -5.75 19.24
CA ARG A 62 6.35 -7.18 19.21
C ARG A 62 6.16 -7.68 17.79
N GLY A 63 6.91 -8.72 17.44
CA GLY A 63 6.82 -9.32 16.12
C GLY A 63 7.43 -8.45 15.04
N LYS A 64 7.09 -8.77 13.80
CA LYS A 64 7.64 -8.11 12.63
C LYS A 64 6.54 -7.77 11.63
N VAL A 65 6.69 -6.63 10.97
CA VAL A 65 5.77 -6.14 9.93
C VAL A 65 6.52 -6.01 8.62
N TRP A 66 5.93 -6.53 7.54
CA TRP A 66 6.42 -6.33 6.17
C TRP A 66 5.41 -5.51 5.40
N ILE A 67 5.88 -4.44 4.78
CA ILE A 67 5.09 -3.66 3.83
C ILE A 67 5.33 -4.27 2.47
N ARG A 68 4.29 -4.90 1.88
CA ARG A 68 4.42 -5.62 0.61
C ARG A 68 4.27 -4.72 -0.61
N ILE A 69 3.85 -3.48 -0.42
CA ILE A 69 3.60 -2.52 -1.49
C ILE A 69 4.59 -1.37 -1.40
N PHE A 70 4.89 -0.78 -2.55
CA PHE A 70 5.82 0.36 -2.61
C PHE A 70 5.25 1.43 -3.55
N PRO A 71 5.31 2.71 -3.19
CA PRO A 71 4.83 3.80 -4.04
C PRO A 71 5.84 4.09 -5.16
N TYR A 72 5.75 3.35 -6.24
CA TYR A 72 6.66 3.46 -7.37
C TYR A 72 6.17 4.36 -8.49
N LYS A 73 4.89 4.67 -8.53
CA LYS A 73 4.28 5.46 -9.59
C LYS A 73 4.16 6.92 -9.19
N SER A 74 4.72 7.81 -9.99
CA SER A 74 4.59 9.24 -9.77
C SER A 74 3.26 9.74 -10.33
N PHE A 75 2.72 10.77 -9.70
CA PHE A 75 1.59 11.51 -10.24
C PHE A 75 1.92 12.99 -10.28
N THR A 76 1.32 13.68 -11.23
CA THR A 76 1.57 15.11 -11.46
C THR A 76 0.34 15.92 -11.15
N LYS A 77 0.56 17.17 -10.77
CA LYS A 77 -0.53 18.11 -10.55
C LYS A 77 -0.07 19.50 -10.96
N LYS A 78 -0.93 20.20 -11.66
CA LYS A 78 -0.69 21.60 -11.99
C LYS A 78 -1.17 22.49 -10.85
N PRO A 79 -0.52 23.67 -10.63
CA PRO A 79 -1.01 24.63 -9.66
C PRO A 79 -2.46 25.04 -9.99
N LEU A 80 -3.22 25.38 -8.95
CA LEU A 80 -4.65 25.65 -9.06
C LEU A 80 -5.00 26.72 -10.07
N GLU A 81 -4.15 27.74 -10.24
CA GLU A 81 -4.39 28.90 -11.09
C GLU A 81 -3.83 28.76 -12.51
N VAL A 82 -3.19 27.63 -12.82
CA VAL A 82 -2.59 27.39 -14.13
C VAL A 82 -3.65 26.84 -15.08
N ARG A 83 -3.73 27.43 -16.27
CA ARG A 83 -4.65 26.97 -17.32
C ARG A 83 -4.21 25.62 -17.89
N MET A 84 -5.19 24.88 -18.40
CA MET A 84 -4.94 23.59 -19.06
C MET A 84 -4.08 23.76 -20.31
N GLY A 85 -3.27 22.74 -20.62
CA GLY A 85 -2.37 22.75 -21.77
C GLY A 85 -0.94 23.12 -21.39
N LYS A 86 -0.08 23.28 -22.41
CA LYS A 86 1.35 23.60 -22.28
C LYS A 86 2.17 22.57 -21.52
N GLY A 87 1.81 21.28 -21.68
CA GLY A 87 2.60 20.17 -21.15
C GLY A 87 2.10 19.64 -19.83
N LYS A 88 2.74 18.57 -19.39
CA LYS A 88 2.42 17.84 -18.15
C LYS A 88 2.95 18.62 -16.95
N GLY A 89 2.15 18.69 -15.88
CA GLY A 89 2.55 19.35 -14.65
C GLY A 89 3.74 18.70 -13.94
N PRO A 90 4.27 19.34 -12.90
CA PRO A 90 5.36 18.76 -12.13
C PRO A 90 4.90 17.57 -11.31
N VAL A 91 5.85 16.68 -10.98
CA VAL A 91 5.57 15.54 -10.09
C VAL A 91 5.24 16.06 -8.70
N GLU A 92 4.05 15.69 -8.20
CA GLU A 92 3.61 16.10 -6.86
C GLU A 92 3.89 15.02 -5.81
N GLY A 93 3.80 13.75 -6.17
CA GLY A 93 4.00 12.68 -5.23
C GLY A 93 4.07 11.31 -5.89
N TRP A 94 4.09 10.30 -5.06
CA TRP A 94 4.25 8.91 -5.46
C TRP A 94 3.14 8.07 -4.85
N VAL A 95 2.64 7.09 -5.60
CA VAL A 95 1.57 6.21 -5.17
C VAL A 95 1.90 4.76 -5.49
N ALA A 96 1.38 3.85 -4.68
CA ALA A 96 1.39 2.42 -4.97
C ALA A 96 0.11 2.08 -5.73
N VAL A 97 0.24 1.40 -6.86
CA VAL A 97 -0.91 0.93 -7.64
C VAL A 97 -1.38 -0.39 -7.05
N ILE A 98 -2.60 -0.39 -6.52
CA ILE A 98 -3.19 -1.55 -5.87
C ILE A 98 -4.28 -2.12 -6.75
N LYS A 99 -4.21 -3.43 -7.00
CA LYS A 99 -5.26 -4.21 -7.69
C LYS A 99 -5.94 -5.11 -6.69
N PRO A 100 -7.17 -5.58 -6.96
CA PRO A 100 -7.79 -6.60 -6.11
C PRO A 100 -6.88 -7.81 -5.96
N ALA A 101 -6.83 -8.38 -4.77
CA ALA A 101 -5.98 -9.50 -4.35
C ALA A 101 -4.53 -9.14 -4.03
N THR A 102 -4.13 -7.87 -4.11
CA THR A 102 -2.77 -7.46 -3.71
C THR A 102 -2.60 -7.58 -2.20
N MET A 103 -1.52 -8.23 -1.76
CA MET A 103 -1.16 -8.28 -0.35
C MET A 103 -0.52 -6.94 0.05
N LEU A 104 -1.11 -6.27 1.03
CA LEU A 104 -0.67 -4.94 1.44
C LEU A 104 0.37 -5.00 2.55
N PHE A 105 0.07 -5.73 3.61
CA PHE A 105 0.94 -5.86 4.78
C PHE A 105 0.96 -7.31 5.24
N GLU A 106 2.08 -7.71 5.85
CA GLU A 106 2.19 -9.01 6.49
C GLU A 106 2.76 -8.84 7.89
N VAL A 107 2.36 -9.68 8.82
CA VAL A 107 2.89 -9.68 10.19
C VAL A 107 3.18 -11.10 10.65
N ASP A 108 4.11 -11.20 11.59
CA ASP A 108 4.46 -12.45 12.24
C ASP A 108 4.97 -12.17 13.66
N GLY A 109 5.06 -13.21 14.46
CA GLY A 109 5.58 -13.09 15.83
C GLY A 109 4.55 -12.63 16.85
N VAL A 110 3.25 -12.62 16.49
CA VAL A 110 2.15 -12.30 17.41
C VAL A 110 1.03 -13.31 17.23
N SER A 111 0.12 -13.36 18.20
CA SER A 111 -1.05 -14.26 18.11
C SER A 111 -2.00 -13.80 17.01
N GLU A 112 -2.82 -14.72 16.52
CA GLU A 112 -3.82 -14.41 15.49
C GLU A 112 -4.77 -13.30 15.92
N ALA A 113 -5.21 -13.32 17.18
CA ALA A 113 -6.13 -12.30 17.72
C ALA A 113 -5.50 -10.90 17.67
N VAL A 114 -4.24 -10.77 18.06
CA VAL A 114 -3.50 -9.50 18.00
C VAL A 114 -3.29 -9.06 16.55
N ALA A 115 -2.89 -9.99 15.69
CA ALA A 115 -2.68 -9.70 14.27
C ALA A 115 -3.97 -9.22 13.60
N LYS A 116 -5.08 -9.90 13.85
CA LYS A 116 -6.39 -9.56 13.30
C LYS A 116 -6.84 -8.16 13.73
N GLU A 117 -6.66 -7.82 15.01
CA GLU A 117 -6.99 -6.50 15.52
C GLU A 117 -6.07 -5.41 14.93
N ALA A 118 -4.78 -5.69 14.83
CA ALA A 118 -3.82 -4.76 14.21
C ALA A 118 -4.20 -4.47 12.76
N MET A 119 -4.55 -5.50 12.00
CA MET A 119 -4.96 -5.35 10.60
C MET A 119 -6.30 -4.62 10.48
N ARG A 120 -7.22 -4.84 11.42
CA ARG A 120 -8.49 -4.10 11.45
C ARG A 120 -8.24 -2.60 11.63
N LEU A 121 -7.34 -2.24 12.53
CA LEU A 121 -6.98 -0.83 12.75
C LEU A 121 -6.33 -0.21 11.52
N ALA A 122 -5.47 -0.96 10.84
CA ALA A 122 -4.88 -0.50 9.57
C ALA A 122 -5.95 -0.35 8.49
N ALA A 123 -6.86 -1.29 8.38
CA ALA A 123 -7.94 -1.25 7.39
C ALA A 123 -8.81 -0.01 7.53
N ASN A 124 -9.01 0.47 8.76
CA ASN A 124 -9.78 1.69 9.02
C ASN A 124 -9.10 2.95 8.44
N LYS A 125 -7.80 2.89 8.18
CA LYS A 125 -7.04 3.99 7.58
C LYS A 125 -7.00 3.93 6.05
N LEU A 126 -7.46 2.82 5.47
CA LEU A 126 -7.40 2.59 4.02
C LEU A 126 -8.72 3.02 3.36
N PRO A 127 -8.65 3.55 2.12
CA PRO A 127 -9.86 3.96 1.39
C PRO A 127 -10.56 2.80 0.68
N ILE A 128 -10.08 1.58 0.85
CA ILE A 128 -10.57 0.40 0.14
C ILE A 128 -10.97 -0.70 1.11
N LYS A 129 -11.79 -1.61 0.63
CA LYS A 129 -12.13 -2.83 1.37
C LYS A 129 -10.96 -3.79 1.35
N THR A 130 -10.74 -4.45 2.48
CA THR A 130 -9.62 -5.37 2.67
C THR A 130 -10.10 -6.64 3.36
N LYS A 131 -9.24 -7.66 3.31
CA LYS A 131 -9.52 -8.96 3.92
C LYS A 131 -8.32 -9.39 4.75
N PHE A 132 -8.58 -9.87 5.95
CA PHE A 132 -7.56 -10.51 6.78
C PHE A 132 -7.30 -11.93 6.26
N VAL A 133 -6.04 -12.26 6.05
CA VAL A 133 -5.63 -13.55 5.47
C VAL A 133 -4.63 -14.23 6.41
N VAL A 134 -4.79 -15.53 6.58
CA VAL A 134 -3.88 -16.38 7.35
C VAL A 134 -3.13 -17.27 6.36
N LYS A 135 -1.82 -17.41 6.56
CA LYS A 135 -1.01 -18.28 5.70
C LYS A 135 -1.48 -19.73 5.87
N PRO A 136 -1.75 -20.44 4.77
CA PRO A 136 -2.15 -21.85 4.86
C PRO A 136 -1.06 -22.68 5.54
N LYS A 137 -1.47 -23.58 6.43
CA LYS A 137 -0.56 -24.59 6.98
C LYS A 137 -0.27 -25.64 5.90
N VAL A 138 0.98 -25.90 5.70
CA VAL A 138 1.43 -26.94 4.77
C VAL A 138 1.49 -28.28 5.48
#